data_a13997543ebfa8d6801dca2a19703f87
#
_entry.id   a13997543ebfa8d6801dca2a19703f87
#
_cell.length_a   1.000
_cell.length_b   1.000
_cell.length_c   1.000
_cell.angle_alpha   90.00
_cell.angle_beta   90.00
_cell.angle_gamma   90.00
#
_symmetry.space_group_name_H-M   'P 1'
#
loop_
_entity.id
_entity.type
_entity.pdbx_description
1 polymer ?
#
loop_
_entity_poly.entity_id
_entity_poly.type
_entity_poly.pdbx_seq_one_letter_code
_entity_poly.pdbx_strand_id
1 'polypeptide(L)'
;MTFARPSTRAVAATLIAAAIGMIAPACSSSSDGAKDAATTTAAEAATTTAAPTTTAAPTTTAPAAPVGMPDQEDVATRLYDAWKANDRVTAATVADPAAVDNIWRAAPGDYSLYNSCSTGEFDTSGCLFRGGAGTIQIDLEKRGDNWVVAGAFWSDPGSGG
;
A
#
# COMPACT_ATOMS: atom_id res chain seq x y z
N MET A 1 12.34 -53.88 0.80
CA MET A 1 11.45 -52.72 0.49
C MET A 1 10.50 -52.56 1.66
N THR A 2 10.79 -51.63 2.55
CA THR A 2 10.06 -51.45 3.83
C THR A 2 9.31 -50.12 3.73
N PHE A 3 7.99 -50.17 3.63
CA PHE A 3 7.12 -48.99 3.58
C PHE A 3 6.92 -48.43 5.01
N ALA A 4 7.37 -47.21 5.23
CA ALA A 4 7.11 -46.46 6.45
C ALA A 4 5.72 -45.80 6.37
N ARG A 5 4.88 -45.99 7.43
CA ARG A 5 3.54 -45.42 7.57
C ARG A 5 3.62 -43.94 7.99
N PRO A 6 2.78 -43.06 7.44
CA PRO A 6 2.67 -41.68 7.94
C PRO A 6 1.88 -41.62 9.25
N SER A 7 2.42 -40.92 10.23
CA SER A 7 1.81 -40.63 11.54
C SER A 7 0.82 -39.47 11.43
N THR A 8 -0.44 -39.75 11.66
CA THR A 8 -1.53 -38.75 11.73
C THR A 8 -1.46 -38.00 13.07
N ARG A 9 -1.05 -36.74 13.06
CA ARG A 9 -1.15 -35.86 14.22
C ARG A 9 -2.49 -35.13 14.20
N ALA A 10 -3.32 -35.41 15.22
CA ALA A 10 -4.57 -34.71 15.49
C ALA A 10 -4.25 -33.28 15.97
N VAL A 11 -4.80 -32.28 15.30
CA VAL A 11 -4.75 -30.88 15.72
C VAL A 11 -6.02 -30.58 16.50
N ALA A 12 -5.87 -30.26 17.78
CA ALA A 12 -6.95 -29.80 18.66
C ALA A 12 -7.27 -28.32 18.32
N ALA A 13 -8.51 -28.06 17.93
CA ALA A 13 -9.01 -26.70 17.69
C ALA A 13 -9.41 -26.07 19.04
N THR A 14 -8.72 -25.01 19.43
CA THR A 14 -9.08 -24.18 20.59
C THR A 14 -9.87 -22.96 20.10
N LEU A 15 -11.16 -22.92 20.44
CA LEU A 15 -12.03 -21.78 20.22
C LEU A 15 -11.76 -20.72 21.31
N ILE A 16 -11.26 -19.56 20.92
CA ILE A 16 -11.18 -18.37 21.79
C ILE A 16 -12.25 -17.38 21.33
N ALA A 17 -13.24 -17.19 22.18
CA ALA A 17 -14.25 -16.15 22.04
C ALA A 17 -13.68 -14.81 22.55
N ALA A 18 -13.50 -13.81 21.69
CA ALA A 18 -13.10 -12.47 22.07
C ALA A 18 -14.32 -11.53 22.07
N ALA A 19 -14.59 -10.92 23.23
CA ALA A 19 -15.64 -9.95 23.46
C ALA A 19 -15.29 -8.59 22.81
N ILE A 20 -16.26 -8.04 22.10
CA ILE A 20 -16.18 -6.74 21.42
C ILE A 20 -16.57 -5.65 22.44
N GLY A 21 -15.62 -4.84 22.84
CA GLY A 21 -15.85 -3.60 23.59
C GLY A 21 -15.99 -2.41 22.64
N MET A 22 -17.21 -1.84 22.55
CA MET A 22 -17.46 -0.58 21.86
C MET A 22 -17.04 0.60 22.75
N ILE A 23 -16.10 1.41 22.29
CA ILE A 23 -15.79 2.71 22.88
C ILE A 23 -16.08 3.77 21.82
N ALA A 24 -17.09 4.60 22.06
CA ALA A 24 -17.43 5.78 21.27
C ALA A 24 -16.69 7.00 21.84
N PRO A 25 -15.99 7.82 21.04
CA PRO A 25 -15.56 9.14 21.46
C PRO A 25 -16.61 10.19 21.10
N ALA A 26 -17.10 10.89 22.11
CA ALA A 26 -17.94 12.06 21.99
C ALA A 26 -17.10 13.26 21.54
N CYS A 27 -17.49 13.90 20.42
CA CYS A 27 -17.01 15.21 20.03
C CYS A 27 -17.77 16.28 20.80
N SER A 28 -17.06 17.08 21.60
CA SER A 28 -17.55 18.32 22.17
C SER A 28 -17.07 19.48 21.34
N SER A 29 -17.99 20.13 20.64
CA SER A 29 -17.83 21.46 20.08
C SER A 29 -18.15 22.50 21.14
N SER A 30 -17.31 23.48 21.32
CA SER A 30 -17.63 24.70 22.03
C SER A 30 -17.18 25.90 21.20
N SER A 31 -18.16 26.57 20.68
CA SER A 31 -18.14 27.93 20.21
C SER A 31 -18.27 28.87 21.42
N ASP A 32 -17.66 30.02 21.37
CA ASP A 32 -18.25 31.32 21.71
C ASP A 32 -17.15 32.36 21.88
N GLY A 33 -17.43 33.56 21.42
CA GLY A 33 -16.76 34.74 21.88
C GLY A 33 -16.56 35.78 20.77
N ALA A 34 -17.61 36.47 20.44
CA ALA A 34 -17.95 37.85 20.72
C ALA A 34 -17.00 38.94 20.18
N LYS A 35 -17.61 39.73 19.29
CA LYS A 35 -17.65 41.19 19.16
C LYS A 35 -16.41 42.00 19.54
N ASP A 36 -15.92 42.76 18.57
CA ASP A 36 -15.87 44.24 18.74
C ASP A 36 -15.85 44.93 17.37
N ALA A 37 -16.69 45.93 17.29
CA ALA A 37 -16.86 46.82 16.16
C ALA A 37 -15.85 47.96 16.29
N ALA A 38 -15.12 48.28 15.22
CA ALA A 38 -14.48 49.56 15.03
C ALA A 38 -14.69 50.05 13.62
N THR A 39 -15.55 50.99 13.49
CA THR A 39 -15.78 51.86 12.34
C THR A 39 -14.53 52.72 12.10
N THR A 40 -13.96 52.68 10.89
CA THR A 40 -13.08 53.76 10.42
C THR A 40 -13.28 53.97 8.90
N THR A 41 -13.66 55.16 8.65
CA THR A 41 -13.96 55.95 7.46
C THR A 41 -12.99 55.78 6.30
N ALA A 42 -13.58 55.68 5.13
CA ALA A 42 -13.20 56.01 3.75
C ALA A 42 -11.79 56.54 3.44
N ALA A 43 -11.15 55.89 2.48
CA ALA A 43 -10.34 56.55 1.45
C ALA A 43 -10.52 55.80 0.14
N GLU A 44 -11.20 56.44 -0.78
CA GLU A 44 -11.43 56.02 -2.15
C GLU A 44 -10.10 56.09 -2.93
N ALA A 45 -9.51 54.96 -3.22
CA ALA A 45 -8.40 54.85 -4.15
C ALA A 45 -8.88 53.98 -5.33
N ALA A 46 -9.03 54.62 -6.47
CA ALA A 46 -9.33 53.95 -7.75
C ALA A 46 -8.25 52.94 -8.06
N THR A 47 -8.52 51.67 -7.84
CA THR A 47 -7.64 50.59 -8.19
C THR A 47 -8.07 50.04 -9.57
N THR A 48 -7.22 50.25 -10.56
CA THR A 48 -7.32 49.66 -11.89
C THR A 48 -7.32 48.14 -11.78
N THR A 49 -8.49 47.54 -11.97
CA THR A 49 -8.65 46.07 -11.97
C THR A 49 -7.93 45.45 -13.15
N ALA A 50 -6.73 44.96 -12.96
CA ALA A 50 -6.11 44.05 -13.92
C ALA A 50 -6.94 42.79 -14.00
N ALA A 51 -7.34 42.39 -15.20
CA ALA A 51 -8.06 41.15 -15.47
C ALA A 51 -7.26 39.94 -14.93
N PRO A 52 -7.89 38.98 -14.24
CA PRO A 52 -7.19 37.79 -13.77
C PRO A 52 -6.72 36.97 -14.97
N THR A 53 -5.42 36.81 -15.12
CA THR A 53 -4.85 35.86 -16.08
C THR A 53 -5.22 34.46 -15.57
N THR A 54 -6.12 33.80 -16.27
CA THR A 54 -6.52 32.40 -15.98
C THR A 54 -5.32 31.51 -16.30
N THR A 55 -4.49 31.20 -15.32
CA THR A 55 -3.47 30.17 -15.46
C THR A 55 -4.17 28.83 -15.61
N ALA A 56 -4.06 28.20 -16.77
CA ALA A 56 -4.58 26.87 -17.01
C ALA A 56 -4.01 25.90 -15.95
N ALA A 57 -4.88 25.17 -15.26
CA ALA A 57 -4.46 24.17 -14.31
C ALA A 57 -3.62 23.10 -15.01
N PRO A 58 -2.52 22.61 -14.42
CA PRO A 58 -1.73 21.53 -14.99
C PRO A 58 -2.63 20.30 -15.18
N THR A 59 -2.69 19.82 -16.43
CA THR A 59 -3.36 18.56 -16.76
C THR A 59 -2.57 17.41 -16.11
N THR A 60 -3.03 16.91 -14.98
CA THR A 60 -2.46 15.72 -14.34
C THR A 60 -2.84 14.52 -15.21
N THR A 61 -1.93 14.05 -16.05
CA THR A 61 -2.10 12.79 -16.78
C THR A 61 -2.14 11.65 -15.75
N ALA A 62 -3.22 10.90 -15.73
CA ALA A 62 -3.33 9.71 -14.87
C ALA A 62 -2.17 8.74 -15.20
N PRO A 63 -1.55 8.10 -14.20
CA PRO A 63 -0.54 7.08 -14.43
C PRO A 63 -1.08 5.99 -15.36
N ALA A 64 -0.24 5.52 -16.30
CA ALA A 64 -0.59 4.39 -17.14
C ALA A 64 -0.79 3.14 -16.27
N ALA A 65 -1.79 2.30 -16.60
CA ALA A 65 -1.99 1.04 -15.89
C ALA A 65 -0.77 0.12 -16.08
N PRO A 66 -0.38 -0.65 -15.04
CA PRO A 66 0.73 -1.61 -15.13
C PRO A 66 0.42 -2.70 -16.16
N VAL A 67 1.45 -3.12 -16.88
CA VAL A 67 1.34 -4.18 -17.91
C VAL A 67 1.48 -5.57 -17.29
N GLY A 68 2.28 -5.69 -16.24
CA GLY A 68 2.56 -6.95 -15.54
C GLY A 68 3.44 -7.91 -16.33
N MET A 69 3.51 -9.18 -15.88
CA MET A 69 4.31 -10.26 -16.47
C MET A 69 3.56 -11.58 -16.40
N PRO A 70 3.85 -12.57 -17.30
CA PRO A 70 3.12 -13.85 -17.33
C PRO A 70 3.39 -14.74 -16.12
N ASP A 71 4.55 -14.62 -15.47
CA ASP A 71 4.96 -15.42 -14.32
C ASP A 71 4.85 -14.61 -13.00
N GLN A 72 4.38 -15.29 -11.94
CA GLN A 72 4.13 -14.70 -10.63
C GLN A 72 5.43 -14.31 -9.91
N GLU A 73 6.43 -15.19 -9.95
CA GLU A 73 7.70 -14.94 -9.28
C GLU A 73 8.50 -13.85 -10.00
N ASP A 74 8.43 -13.83 -11.33
CA ASP A 74 9.09 -12.82 -12.14
C ASP A 74 8.54 -11.43 -11.87
N VAL A 75 7.21 -11.26 -11.80
CA VAL A 75 6.60 -9.95 -11.53
C VAL A 75 6.90 -9.47 -10.10
N ALA A 76 6.86 -10.39 -9.11
CA ALA A 76 7.19 -10.05 -7.73
C ALA A 76 8.67 -9.69 -7.57
N THR A 77 9.56 -10.47 -8.17
CA THR A 77 11.01 -10.20 -8.20
C THR A 77 11.32 -8.89 -8.92
N ARG A 78 10.64 -8.61 -10.04
CA ARG A 78 10.81 -7.36 -10.77
C ARG A 78 10.47 -6.13 -9.93
N LEU A 79 9.38 -6.18 -9.15
CA LEU A 79 9.05 -5.10 -8.22
C LEU A 79 10.10 -4.97 -7.13
N TYR A 80 10.54 -6.09 -6.55
CA TYR A 80 11.57 -6.10 -5.51
C TYR A 80 12.89 -5.51 -6.00
N ASP A 81 13.36 -5.91 -7.19
CA ASP A 81 14.60 -5.41 -7.79
C ASP A 81 14.50 -3.91 -8.11
N ALA A 82 13.36 -3.46 -8.63
CA ALA A 82 13.09 -2.05 -8.87
C ALA A 82 13.15 -1.23 -7.57
N TRP A 83 12.57 -1.74 -6.49
CA TRP A 83 12.66 -1.12 -5.17
C TRP A 83 14.11 -1.04 -4.65
N LYS A 84 14.88 -2.14 -4.77
CA LYS A 84 16.31 -2.18 -4.40
C LYS A 84 17.13 -1.17 -5.20
N ALA A 85 16.83 -1.00 -6.48
CA ALA A 85 17.47 -0.04 -7.37
C ALA A 85 16.93 1.41 -7.21
N ASN A 86 15.92 1.63 -6.35
CA ASN A 86 15.17 2.89 -6.24
C ASN A 86 14.57 3.37 -7.58
N ASP A 87 14.14 2.44 -8.42
CA ASP A 87 13.57 2.69 -9.75
C ASP A 87 12.04 2.56 -9.74
N ARG A 88 11.37 3.67 -9.41
CA ARG A 88 9.90 3.73 -9.39
C ARG A 88 9.28 3.61 -10.79
N VAL A 89 10.02 3.95 -11.85
CA VAL A 89 9.52 3.86 -13.23
C VAL A 89 9.36 2.40 -13.62
N THR A 90 10.38 1.59 -13.37
CA THR A 90 10.30 0.13 -13.58
C THR A 90 9.23 -0.50 -12.68
N ALA A 91 9.15 -0.12 -11.40
CA ALA A 91 8.12 -0.62 -10.49
C ALA A 91 6.70 -0.37 -11.01
N ALA A 92 6.42 0.82 -11.54
CA ALA A 92 5.11 1.19 -12.10
C ALA A 92 4.71 0.39 -13.34
N THR A 93 5.64 -0.31 -14.01
CA THR A 93 5.30 -1.20 -15.14
C THR A 93 4.69 -2.52 -14.70
N VAL A 94 4.90 -2.92 -13.45
CA VAL A 94 4.48 -4.24 -12.93
C VAL A 94 3.57 -4.15 -11.71
N ALA A 95 3.39 -2.97 -11.12
CA ALA A 95 2.65 -2.80 -9.87
C ALA A 95 1.71 -1.60 -9.90
N ASP A 96 0.60 -1.72 -9.19
CA ASP A 96 -0.31 -0.61 -8.93
C ASP A 96 0.38 0.51 -8.13
N PRO A 97 0.01 1.77 -8.31
CA PRO A 97 0.62 2.89 -7.61
C PRO A 97 0.65 2.74 -6.08
N ALA A 98 -0.42 2.20 -5.48
CA ALA A 98 -0.49 1.96 -4.05
C ALA A 98 0.51 0.88 -3.58
N ALA A 99 0.71 -0.18 -4.36
CA ALA A 99 1.69 -1.22 -4.08
C ALA A 99 3.12 -0.66 -4.16
N VAL A 100 3.41 0.17 -5.17
CA VAL A 100 4.69 0.89 -5.29
C VAL A 100 4.92 1.76 -4.06
N ASP A 101 3.96 2.59 -3.66
CA ASP A 101 4.11 3.45 -2.49
C ASP A 101 4.31 2.68 -1.18
N ASN A 102 3.67 1.53 -1.05
CA ASN A 102 3.79 0.69 0.14
C ASN A 102 5.15 0.00 0.24
N ILE A 103 5.68 -0.59 -0.85
CA ILE A 103 6.99 -1.23 -0.79
C ILE A 103 8.12 -0.22 -0.51
N TRP A 104 7.97 1.04 -0.93
CA TRP A 104 8.95 2.10 -0.62
C TRP A 104 8.97 2.51 0.86
N ARG A 105 8.03 2.00 1.68
CA ARG A 105 8.05 2.16 3.15
C ARG A 105 8.81 1.02 3.84
N ALA A 106 9.14 -0.05 3.12
CA ALA A 106 9.89 -1.17 3.68
C ALA A 106 11.28 -0.71 4.17
N ALA A 107 11.72 -1.25 5.30
CA ALA A 107 13.06 -0.98 5.79
C ALA A 107 14.11 -1.47 4.79
N PRO A 108 15.18 -0.69 4.55
CA PRO A 108 16.28 -1.14 3.70
C PRO A 108 16.88 -2.44 4.21
N GLY A 109 17.16 -3.37 3.31
CA GLY A 109 17.74 -4.66 3.65
C GLY A 109 17.80 -5.61 2.47
N ASP A 110 18.43 -6.75 2.71
CA ASP A 110 18.41 -7.85 1.76
C ASP A 110 17.33 -8.84 2.18
N TYR A 111 16.39 -9.04 1.25
CA TYR A 111 15.31 -10.01 1.39
C TYR A 111 15.44 -11.05 0.28
N SER A 112 15.03 -12.25 0.55
CA SER A 112 14.97 -13.33 -0.43
C SER A 112 13.57 -13.90 -0.48
N LEU A 113 13.15 -14.32 -1.67
CA LEU A 113 11.88 -15.01 -1.84
C LEU A 113 11.87 -16.28 -0.97
N TYR A 114 10.87 -16.38 -0.11
CA TYR A 114 10.70 -17.50 0.81
C TYR A 114 9.75 -18.53 0.20
N ASN A 115 10.30 -19.67 -0.17
CA ASN A 115 9.62 -20.68 -0.99
C ASN A 115 9.24 -20.08 -2.37
N SER A 116 8.21 -20.59 -2.99
CA SER A 116 7.61 -20.02 -4.20
C SER A 116 6.42 -19.15 -3.84
N CYS A 117 5.90 -18.40 -4.81
CA CYS A 117 4.61 -17.72 -4.65
C CYS A 117 3.49 -18.74 -4.47
N SER A 118 2.55 -18.46 -3.58
CA SER A 118 1.40 -19.31 -3.33
C SER A 118 0.21 -18.84 -4.16
N THR A 119 -0.38 -19.73 -4.95
CA THR A 119 -1.60 -19.45 -5.69
C THR A 119 -2.80 -19.42 -4.74
N GLY A 120 -3.56 -18.33 -4.76
CA GLY A 120 -4.82 -18.17 -4.06
C GLY A 120 -6.02 -18.54 -4.93
N GLU A 121 -7.21 -18.24 -4.44
CA GLU A 121 -8.45 -18.32 -5.19
C GLU A 121 -8.65 -17.06 -6.05
N PHE A 122 -9.55 -17.13 -7.03
CA PHE A 122 -9.95 -15.99 -7.86
C PHE A 122 -8.80 -15.26 -8.56
N ASP A 123 -7.88 -16.02 -9.18
CA ASP A 123 -6.74 -15.46 -9.91
C ASP A 123 -5.87 -14.52 -9.04
N THR A 124 -5.71 -14.84 -7.76
CA THR A 124 -4.79 -14.16 -6.85
C THR A 124 -3.57 -15.01 -6.52
N SER A 125 -2.51 -14.39 -6.08
CA SER A 125 -1.30 -15.05 -5.60
C SER A 125 -0.58 -14.19 -4.57
N GLY A 126 0.24 -14.80 -3.73
CA GLY A 126 1.05 -14.10 -2.73
C GLY A 126 2.48 -14.60 -2.73
N CYS A 127 3.43 -13.68 -2.75
CA CYS A 127 4.86 -13.96 -2.66
C CYS A 127 5.41 -13.33 -1.38
N LEU A 128 6.21 -14.09 -0.63
CA LEU A 128 6.78 -13.64 0.62
C LEU A 128 8.30 -13.51 0.51
N PHE A 129 8.81 -12.33 0.73
CA PHE A 129 10.26 -12.07 0.84
C PHE A 129 10.63 -11.92 2.31
N ARG A 130 11.66 -12.62 2.76
CA ARG A 130 12.16 -12.57 4.14
C ARG A 130 13.59 -12.09 4.19
N GLY A 131 13.88 -11.26 5.20
CA GLY A 131 15.21 -10.73 5.46
C GLY A 131 15.43 -10.39 6.93
N GLY A 132 16.64 -9.99 7.27
CA GLY A 132 16.96 -9.58 8.64
C GLY A 132 16.21 -8.33 9.11
N ALA A 133 15.76 -7.49 8.18
CA ALA A 133 14.99 -6.27 8.46
C ALA A 133 13.46 -6.48 8.45
N GLY A 134 12.97 -7.72 8.32
CA GLY A 134 11.54 -8.02 8.34
C GLY A 134 11.07 -8.91 7.21
N THR A 135 9.81 -8.75 6.85
CA THR A 135 9.16 -9.46 5.73
C THR A 135 8.46 -8.48 4.81
N ILE A 136 8.54 -8.75 3.49
CA ILE A 136 7.74 -8.07 2.48
C ILE A 136 6.80 -9.10 1.87
N GLN A 137 5.49 -8.88 2.00
CA GLN A 137 4.48 -9.65 1.31
C GLN A 137 4.06 -8.89 0.06
N ILE A 138 4.03 -9.56 -1.07
CA ILE A 138 3.61 -9.01 -2.36
C ILE A 138 2.38 -9.79 -2.81
N ASP A 139 1.25 -9.10 -2.93
CA ASP A 139 -0.01 -9.68 -3.38
C ASP A 139 -0.20 -9.39 -4.87
N LEU A 140 -0.56 -10.43 -5.60
CA LEU A 140 -0.68 -10.43 -7.05
C LEU A 140 -2.11 -10.70 -7.47
N GLU A 141 -2.52 -10.05 -8.55
CA GLU A 141 -3.77 -10.32 -9.27
C GLU A 141 -3.46 -10.61 -10.73
N LYS A 142 -4.18 -11.57 -11.30
CA LYS A 142 -4.10 -11.85 -12.72
C LYS A 142 -5.00 -10.90 -13.50
N ARG A 143 -4.43 -10.18 -14.45
CA ARG A 143 -5.15 -9.25 -15.35
C ARG A 143 -4.91 -9.66 -16.79
N GLY A 144 -5.88 -10.34 -17.39
CA GLY A 144 -5.71 -11.01 -18.66
C GLY A 144 -4.73 -12.18 -18.55
N ASP A 145 -3.68 -12.17 -19.36
CA ASP A 145 -2.65 -13.23 -19.36
C ASP A 145 -1.48 -12.91 -18.40
N ASN A 146 -1.46 -11.73 -17.81
CA ASN A 146 -0.36 -11.26 -16.97
C ASN A 146 -0.75 -11.14 -15.49
N TRP A 147 0.24 -11.34 -14.63
CA TRP A 147 0.17 -11.02 -13.21
C TRP A 147 0.64 -9.59 -12.97
N VAL A 148 -0.04 -8.90 -12.10
CA VAL A 148 0.26 -7.52 -11.67
C VAL A 148 0.32 -7.50 -10.15
N VAL A 149 1.23 -6.72 -9.58
CA VAL A 149 1.25 -6.49 -8.14
C VAL A 149 0.12 -5.54 -7.76
N ALA A 150 -0.88 -6.07 -7.07
CA ALA A 150 -2.03 -5.31 -6.55
C ALA A 150 -1.76 -4.72 -5.16
N GLY A 151 -0.89 -5.38 -4.36
CA GLY A 151 -0.54 -4.95 -3.01
C GLY A 151 0.89 -5.29 -2.62
N ALA A 152 1.45 -4.49 -1.72
CA ALA A 152 2.71 -4.79 -1.06
C ALA A 152 2.64 -4.36 0.40
N PHE A 153 3.10 -5.22 1.32
CA PHE A 153 3.07 -4.98 2.77
C PHE A 153 4.43 -5.32 3.36
N TRP A 154 4.90 -4.46 4.21
CA TRP A 154 6.10 -4.71 4.99
C TRP A 154 5.76 -4.85 6.47
N SER A 155 6.39 -5.82 7.13
CA SER A 155 6.29 -6.02 8.57
C SER A 155 7.68 -6.09 9.20
N ASP A 156 7.83 -5.40 10.33
CA ASP A 156 9.02 -5.42 11.17
C ASP A 156 9.20 -6.82 11.80
N PRO A 157 10.43 -7.35 11.93
CA PRO A 157 10.68 -8.63 12.60
C PRO A 157 10.22 -8.68 14.06
N GLY A 158 10.05 -7.53 14.72
CA GLY A 158 9.53 -7.43 16.09
C GLY A 158 8.01 -7.31 16.23
N SER A 159 7.26 -7.19 15.14
CA SER A 159 5.80 -6.93 15.21
C SER A 159 4.92 -8.19 15.28
N GLY A 160 5.52 -9.38 15.33
CA GLY A 160 4.84 -10.67 15.40
C GLY A 160 4.93 -11.30 16.80
N GLY A 161 4.34 -10.64 17.80
CA GLY A 161 4.22 -11.16 19.16
C GLY A 161 2.76 -11.33 19.56
#